data_3e80acb4f0a20368f0d6bbc3b44deb14
#
_entry.id   3e80acb4f0a20368f0d6bbc3b44deb14
#
_cell.length_a   1.000
_cell.length_b   1.000
_cell.length_c   1.000
_cell.angle_alpha   90.00
_cell.angle_beta   90.00
_cell.angle_gamma   90.00
#
_symmetry.space_group_name_H-M   'P 1'
#
loop_
_entity.id
_entity.type
_entity.pdbx_description
1 polymer ?
#
loop_
_entity_poly.entity_id
_entity_poly.type
_entity_poly.pdbx_seq_one_letter_code
_entity_poly.pdbx_strand_id
1 'polypeptide(L)'
;AFAQDGNTYNFLGGLEQRYGVETTGREKELFNKLNDLGKGESHILAQAVDEMKGHQYANIQQRTNATGNALDNEFSYLRNEWRNPTKQNNKIKAFGLRDEYSTDTAGIFDYKSNAYGVAYVHEDEKVRMGNSSGWYAGAVTNRFRFKDLGKSREDQTMIKAGIFKTMSPKKDYNGALQWIVAGDVFAGINNMKRKFWVVDDTFEAKSTYHTYGAALKNELSYDIRMSERTHLRPFGALKMEYGRFNDVKENSGQVRLQVKGNDYFSVKPETGVEFKYVQPLAVKTNLTVGLTAAYENEIGKLQNGNQARVRYT
;
A
#
# COMPACT_ATOMS: atom_id res chain seq x y z
N ALA A 1 -19.59 -20.14 -28.30
CA ALA A 1 -18.95 -18.84 -28.09
C ALA A 1 -19.58 -18.16 -26.88
N PHE A 2 -18.98 -18.43 -25.73
CA PHE A 2 -19.42 -17.90 -24.46
C PHE A 2 -18.73 -16.56 -24.11
N ALA A 3 -17.51 -16.36 -24.63
CA ALA A 3 -16.70 -15.18 -24.32
C ALA A 3 -17.33 -13.91 -24.89
N GLN A 4 -17.56 -12.91 -24.01
CA GLN A 4 -18.15 -11.61 -24.35
C GLN A 4 -17.08 -10.51 -24.53
N ASP A 5 -15.84 -10.76 -24.10
CA ASP A 5 -14.71 -9.84 -24.21
C ASP A 5 -13.39 -10.59 -24.49
N GLY A 6 -12.38 -9.86 -24.97
CA GLY A 6 -11.08 -10.44 -25.33
C GLY A 6 -10.33 -11.07 -24.17
N ASN A 7 -10.45 -10.51 -22.97
CA ASN A 7 -9.81 -11.06 -21.78
C ASN A 7 -10.42 -12.41 -21.38
N THR A 8 -11.74 -12.53 -21.42
CA THR A 8 -12.45 -13.79 -21.16
C THR A 8 -12.10 -14.83 -22.22
N TYR A 9 -12.03 -14.44 -23.48
CA TYR A 9 -11.64 -15.33 -24.57
C TYR A 9 -10.23 -15.89 -24.36
N ASN A 10 -9.27 -15.04 -24.08
CA ASN A 10 -7.89 -15.44 -23.83
C ASN A 10 -7.75 -16.33 -22.60
N PHE A 11 -8.49 -16.03 -21.55
CA PHE A 11 -8.52 -16.85 -20.33
C PHE A 11 -9.08 -18.25 -20.62
N LEU A 12 -10.18 -18.34 -21.35
CA LEU A 12 -10.79 -19.62 -21.72
C LEU A 12 -9.83 -20.45 -22.58
N GLY A 13 -9.11 -19.83 -23.52
CA GLY A 13 -8.08 -20.51 -24.30
C GLY A 13 -6.97 -21.10 -23.43
N GLY A 14 -6.51 -20.35 -22.44
CA GLY A 14 -5.55 -20.84 -21.45
C GLY A 14 -6.11 -21.98 -20.60
N LEU A 15 -7.36 -21.89 -20.20
CA LEU A 15 -8.04 -22.92 -19.42
C LEU A 15 -8.21 -24.22 -20.21
N GLU A 16 -8.57 -24.15 -21.50
CA GLU A 16 -8.64 -25.30 -22.40
C GLU A 16 -7.29 -25.99 -22.54
N GLN A 17 -6.22 -25.25 -22.69
CA GLN A 17 -4.87 -25.81 -22.76
C GLN A 17 -4.48 -26.52 -21.45
N ARG A 18 -4.86 -25.96 -20.31
CA ARG A 18 -4.63 -26.61 -19.02
C ARG A 18 -5.46 -27.89 -18.86
N TYR A 19 -6.68 -27.90 -19.36
CA TYR A 19 -7.53 -29.09 -19.35
C TYR A 19 -6.95 -30.23 -20.19
N GLY A 20 -6.26 -29.92 -21.27
CA GLY A 20 -5.57 -30.90 -22.12
C GLY A 20 -4.36 -31.58 -21.48
N VAL A 21 -3.85 -31.03 -20.35
CA VAL A 21 -2.80 -31.65 -19.55
C VAL A 21 -3.45 -32.60 -18.53
N GLU A 22 -2.82 -33.75 -18.28
CA GLU A 22 -3.31 -34.67 -17.25
C GLU A 22 -3.38 -34.00 -15.90
N THR A 23 -4.59 -33.90 -15.35
CA THR A 23 -4.86 -33.28 -14.07
C THR A 23 -5.38 -34.31 -13.08
N THR A 24 -4.99 -34.18 -11.81
CA THR A 24 -5.39 -35.09 -10.74
C THR A 24 -5.86 -34.29 -9.52
N GLY A 25 -6.58 -34.98 -8.62
CA GLY A 25 -6.97 -34.40 -7.33
C GLY A 25 -7.99 -33.27 -7.44
N ARG A 26 -7.71 -32.19 -6.72
CA ARG A 26 -8.64 -31.08 -6.55
C ARG A 26 -8.91 -30.30 -7.83
N GLU A 27 -7.90 -30.15 -8.69
CA GLU A 27 -8.05 -29.47 -9.98
C GLU A 27 -8.98 -30.26 -10.92
N LYS A 28 -8.89 -31.59 -10.90
CA LYS A 28 -9.81 -32.46 -11.66
C LYS A 28 -11.26 -32.29 -11.19
N GLU A 29 -11.48 -32.16 -9.91
CA GLU A 29 -12.82 -31.87 -9.35
C GLU A 29 -13.37 -30.55 -9.90
N LEU A 30 -12.53 -29.51 -9.98
CA LEU A 30 -12.90 -28.22 -10.54
C LEU A 30 -13.34 -28.37 -12.00
N PHE A 31 -12.55 -29.03 -12.85
CA PHE A 31 -12.88 -29.24 -14.26
C PHE A 31 -14.14 -30.09 -14.43
N ASN A 32 -14.33 -31.11 -13.61
CA ASN A 32 -15.54 -31.90 -13.65
C ASN A 32 -16.79 -31.07 -13.31
N LYS A 33 -16.71 -30.18 -12.32
CA LYS A 33 -17.81 -29.27 -11.99
C LYS A 33 -18.16 -28.36 -13.16
N LEU A 34 -17.15 -27.83 -13.88
CA LEU A 34 -17.38 -27.02 -15.08
C LEU A 34 -18.01 -27.82 -16.23
N ASN A 35 -17.55 -29.05 -16.44
CA ASN A 35 -18.08 -29.93 -17.52
C ASN A 35 -19.51 -30.40 -17.24
N ASP A 36 -19.91 -30.52 -15.99
CA ASP A 36 -21.26 -30.97 -15.60
C ASP A 36 -22.32 -29.85 -15.71
N LEU A 37 -21.92 -28.62 -16.04
CA LEU A 37 -22.85 -27.50 -16.25
C LEU A 37 -23.68 -27.72 -17.56
N GLY A 38 -24.99 -27.58 -17.43
CA GLY A 38 -25.92 -27.67 -18.57
C GLY A 38 -25.93 -26.40 -19.43
N LYS A 39 -26.51 -26.50 -20.62
CA LYS A 39 -26.60 -25.37 -21.57
C LYS A 39 -27.36 -24.14 -20.99
N GLY A 40 -28.29 -24.36 -20.08
CA GLY A 40 -29.04 -23.29 -19.41
C GLY A 40 -28.31 -22.63 -18.26
N GLU A 41 -27.10 -23.08 -17.91
CA GLU A 41 -26.33 -22.64 -16.77
C GLU A 41 -25.11 -21.78 -17.17
N SER A 42 -25.21 -21.11 -18.32
CA SER A 42 -24.12 -20.23 -18.82
C SER A 42 -23.76 -19.10 -17.85
N HIS A 43 -24.71 -18.62 -17.06
CA HIS A 43 -24.45 -17.60 -16.04
C HIS A 43 -23.58 -18.14 -14.90
N ILE A 44 -23.70 -19.40 -14.52
CA ILE A 44 -22.88 -20.07 -13.51
C ILE A 44 -21.46 -20.24 -14.04
N LEU A 45 -21.32 -20.65 -15.31
CA LEU A 45 -20.02 -20.72 -15.96
C LEU A 45 -19.36 -19.33 -16.06
N ALA A 46 -20.11 -18.28 -16.40
CA ALA A 46 -19.63 -16.92 -16.44
C ALA A 46 -19.06 -16.48 -15.09
N GLN A 47 -19.79 -16.74 -14.02
CA GLN A 47 -19.35 -16.41 -12.66
C GLN A 47 -18.08 -17.19 -12.28
N ALA A 48 -18.01 -18.48 -12.55
CA ALA A 48 -16.85 -19.30 -12.27
C ALA A 48 -15.60 -18.80 -13.03
N VAL A 49 -15.75 -18.47 -14.31
CA VAL A 49 -14.66 -17.92 -15.13
C VAL A 49 -14.20 -16.58 -14.60
N ASP A 50 -15.11 -15.69 -14.25
CA ASP A 50 -14.78 -14.38 -13.69
C ASP A 50 -14.02 -14.52 -12.35
N GLU A 51 -14.43 -15.41 -11.48
CA GLU A 51 -13.75 -15.73 -10.23
C GLU A 51 -12.31 -16.24 -10.45
N MET A 52 -12.07 -17.01 -11.49
CA MET A 52 -10.76 -17.60 -11.80
C MET A 52 -9.78 -16.64 -12.46
N LYS A 53 -10.22 -15.48 -12.98
CA LYS A 53 -9.36 -14.55 -13.73
C LYS A 53 -8.25 -13.89 -12.93
N GLY A 54 -8.28 -13.95 -11.61
CA GLY A 54 -7.24 -13.38 -10.76
C GLY A 54 -7.29 -11.86 -10.61
N HIS A 55 -8.47 -11.28 -10.48
CA HIS A 55 -8.67 -9.85 -10.26
C HIS A 55 -7.94 -9.32 -9.02
N GLN A 56 -7.57 -10.20 -8.07
CA GLN A 56 -6.78 -9.87 -6.89
C GLN A 56 -5.41 -9.32 -7.25
N TYR A 57 -4.87 -9.67 -8.42
CA TYR A 57 -3.57 -9.17 -8.90
C TYR A 57 -3.68 -7.82 -9.64
N ALA A 58 -4.88 -7.37 -9.93
CA ALA A 58 -5.08 -6.14 -10.72
C ALA A 58 -4.55 -4.88 -10.02
N ASN A 59 -4.56 -4.84 -8.70
CA ASN A 59 -4.16 -3.68 -7.90
C ASN A 59 -2.98 -3.97 -6.93
N ILE A 60 -2.05 -4.83 -7.34
CA ILE A 60 -0.81 -5.10 -6.56
C ILE A 60 -0.08 -3.79 -6.25
N GLN A 61 0.08 -2.92 -7.23
CA GLN A 61 0.82 -1.67 -7.09
C GLN A 61 0.17 -0.76 -6.04
N GLN A 62 -1.14 -0.65 -6.06
CA GLN A 62 -1.89 0.14 -5.08
C GLN A 62 -1.72 -0.42 -3.66
N ARG A 63 -1.77 -1.76 -3.49
CA ARG A 63 -1.55 -2.38 -2.18
C ARG A 63 -0.13 -2.19 -1.67
N THR A 64 0.86 -2.32 -2.54
CA THR A 64 2.28 -2.07 -2.19
C THR A 64 2.47 -0.63 -1.72
N ASN A 65 1.91 0.33 -2.43
CA ASN A 65 1.95 1.74 -2.04
C ASN A 65 1.25 1.98 -0.69
N ALA A 66 0.11 1.36 -0.46
CA ALA A 66 -0.64 1.48 0.80
C ALA A 66 0.17 0.92 1.99
N THR A 67 0.85 -0.21 1.81
CA THR A 67 1.72 -0.79 2.84
C THR A 67 2.88 0.13 3.19
N GLY A 68 3.55 0.69 2.19
CA GLY A 68 4.63 1.65 2.38
C GLY A 68 4.16 2.94 3.06
N ASN A 69 2.98 3.43 2.74
CA ASN A 69 2.41 4.63 3.35
C ASN A 69 2.14 4.45 4.85
N ALA A 70 1.83 3.26 5.32
CA ALA A 70 1.66 2.99 6.74
C ALA A 70 2.94 3.30 7.53
N LEU A 71 4.11 2.91 6.99
CA LEU A 71 5.41 3.30 7.57
C LEU A 71 5.71 4.78 7.40
N ASP A 72 5.48 5.33 6.21
CA ASP A 72 5.82 6.72 5.91
C ASP A 72 5.11 7.72 6.80
N ASN A 73 3.86 7.46 7.16
CA ASN A 73 3.10 8.28 8.09
C ASN A 73 3.75 8.30 9.48
N GLU A 74 4.25 7.16 9.94
CA GLU A 74 4.92 7.06 11.22
C GLU A 74 6.30 7.73 11.20
N PHE A 75 7.07 7.58 10.14
CA PHE A 75 8.34 8.30 9.97
C PHE A 75 8.13 9.81 9.95
N SER A 76 7.13 10.28 9.23
CA SER A 76 6.79 11.71 9.19
C SER A 76 6.41 12.25 10.57
N TYR A 77 5.66 11.51 11.34
CA TYR A 77 5.32 11.87 12.71
C TYR A 77 6.56 11.95 13.61
N LEU A 78 7.40 10.92 13.57
CA LEU A 78 8.57 10.83 14.46
C LEU A 78 9.61 11.90 14.18
N ARG A 79 9.82 12.30 12.93
CA ARG A 79 10.80 13.33 12.58
C ARG A 79 10.26 14.75 12.57
N ASN A 80 8.97 14.96 12.76
CA ASN A 80 8.34 16.28 12.77
C ASN A 80 8.29 16.83 14.19
N GLU A 81 9.15 17.80 14.50
CA GLU A 81 9.20 18.45 15.81
C GLU A 81 7.89 19.16 16.19
N TRP A 82 7.17 19.66 15.22
CA TRP A 82 5.92 20.36 15.47
C TRP A 82 4.83 19.43 16.00
N ARG A 83 4.75 18.20 15.46
CA ARG A 83 3.79 17.15 15.88
C ARG A 83 4.29 16.35 17.07
N ASN A 84 5.59 16.15 17.15
CA ASN A 84 6.26 15.33 18.15
C ASN A 84 7.47 16.08 18.73
N PRO A 85 7.25 16.97 19.73
CA PRO A 85 8.28 17.89 20.22
C PRO A 85 9.32 17.25 21.12
N THR A 86 9.47 15.94 21.14
CA THR A 86 10.49 15.26 21.94
C THR A 86 11.90 15.60 21.42
N LYS A 87 12.83 15.81 22.36
CA LYS A 87 14.24 16.18 22.07
C LYS A 87 15.17 14.97 21.98
N GLN A 88 14.65 13.77 22.00
CA GLN A 88 15.46 12.56 21.91
C GLN A 88 15.98 12.38 20.48
N ASN A 89 17.26 11.99 20.36
CA ASN A 89 17.88 11.70 19.06
C ASN A 89 17.39 10.39 18.46
N ASN A 90 16.90 9.47 19.28
CA ASN A 90 16.39 8.17 18.86
C ASN A 90 14.91 8.07 19.24
N LYS A 91 14.08 7.79 18.25
CA LYS A 91 12.62 7.68 18.43
C LYS A 91 12.15 6.38 17.82
N ILE A 92 11.40 5.62 18.58
CA ILE A 92 10.82 4.35 18.14
C ILE A 92 9.33 4.34 18.43
N LYS A 93 8.55 3.79 17.51
CA LYS A 93 7.10 3.65 17.66
C LYS A 93 6.62 2.35 17.06
N ALA A 94 5.90 1.56 17.86
CA ALA A 94 5.10 0.46 17.39
C ALA A 94 3.71 0.99 17.01
N PHE A 95 3.13 0.50 15.92
CA PHE A 95 1.85 0.98 15.43
C PHE A 95 0.97 -0.14 14.90
N GLY A 96 -0.32 0.12 14.87
CA GLY A 96 -1.32 -0.70 14.20
C GLY A 96 -2.30 0.20 13.44
N LEU A 97 -2.71 -0.23 12.25
CA LEU A 97 -3.61 0.53 11.39
C LEU A 97 -4.64 -0.41 10.76
N ARG A 98 -5.90 -0.01 10.76
CA ARG A 98 -6.96 -0.65 9.99
C ARG A 98 -7.42 0.29 8.89
N ASP A 99 -7.59 -0.25 7.69
CA ASP A 99 -8.05 0.52 6.55
C ASP A 99 -9.00 -0.29 5.69
N GLU A 100 -9.74 0.40 4.82
CA GLU A 100 -10.68 -0.19 3.90
C GLU A 100 -10.56 0.51 2.55
N TYR A 101 -10.37 -0.26 1.50
CA TYR A 101 -10.31 0.24 0.13
C TYR A 101 -11.57 -0.14 -0.62
N SER A 102 -12.21 0.84 -1.24
CA SER A 102 -13.39 0.67 -2.08
C SER A 102 -13.17 1.35 -3.43
N THR A 103 -13.60 0.68 -4.49
CA THR A 103 -13.52 1.21 -5.85
C THR A 103 -14.72 0.76 -6.66
N ASP A 104 -15.18 1.61 -7.57
CA ASP A 104 -16.23 1.26 -8.55
C ASP A 104 -15.64 0.70 -9.85
N THR A 105 -14.31 0.60 -9.95
CA THR A 105 -13.63 0.09 -11.13
C THR A 105 -13.88 -1.41 -11.30
N ALA A 106 -14.44 -1.80 -12.44
CA ALA A 106 -14.65 -3.21 -12.76
C ALA A 106 -13.33 -3.98 -12.85
N GLY A 107 -13.31 -5.20 -12.34
CA GLY A 107 -12.12 -6.06 -12.32
C GLY A 107 -11.12 -5.77 -11.21
N ILE A 108 -11.48 -4.91 -10.27
CA ILE A 108 -10.67 -4.63 -9.06
C ILE A 108 -11.53 -4.91 -7.84
N PHE A 109 -11.07 -5.78 -6.95
CA PHE A 109 -11.77 -6.09 -5.72
C PHE A 109 -11.47 -5.07 -4.62
N ASP A 110 -12.50 -4.71 -3.86
CA ASP A 110 -12.36 -4.02 -2.60
C ASP A 110 -11.67 -4.91 -1.57
N TYR A 111 -11.05 -4.32 -0.57
CA TYR A 111 -10.41 -5.06 0.51
C TYR A 111 -10.43 -4.30 1.83
N LYS A 112 -10.24 -5.06 2.92
CA LYS A 112 -9.90 -4.55 4.24
C LYS A 112 -8.45 -4.88 4.53
N SER A 113 -7.73 -3.99 5.20
CA SER A 113 -6.34 -4.21 5.58
C SER A 113 -6.10 -3.95 7.06
N ASN A 114 -5.19 -4.73 7.64
CA ASN A 114 -4.67 -4.54 8.99
C ASN A 114 -3.16 -4.53 8.93
N ALA A 115 -2.54 -3.42 9.28
CA ALA A 115 -1.11 -3.25 9.30
C ALA A 115 -0.59 -3.18 10.73
N TYR A 116 0.54 -3.83 10.98
CA TYR A 116 1.29 -3.77 12.23
C TYR A 116 2.75 -3.54 11.91
N GLY A 117 3.39 -2.66 12.65
CA GLY A 117 4.78 -2.41 12.38
C GLY A 117 5.49 -1.66 13.47
N VAL A 118 6.76 -1.40 13.19
CA VAL A 118 7.63 -0.59 14.03
C VAL A 118 8.40 0.39 13.14
N ALA A 119 8.46 1.64 13.58
CA ALA A 119 9.20 2.70 12.92
C ALA A 119 10.28 3.24 13.89
N TYR A 120 11.45 3.49 13.34
CA TYR A 120 12.59 4.05 14.05
C TYR A 120 13.14 5.24 13.29
N VAL A 121 13.44 6.33 14.01
CA VAL A 121 14.07 7.53 13.45
C VAL A 121 15.24 7.92 14.35
N HIS A 122 16.40 8.11 13.74
CA HIS A 122 17.57 8.70 14.35
C HIS A 122 17.79 10.09 13.73
N GLU A 123 17.89 11.09 14.58
CA GLU A 123 18.19 12.47 14.18
C GLU A 123 19.46 12.93 14.87
N ASP A 124 20.43 13.38 14.09
CA ASP A 124 21.68 13.90 14.61
C ASP A 124 21.46 15.21 15.37
N GLU A 125 22.35 15.54 16.29
CA GLU A 125 22.32 16.82 16.98
C GLU A 125 22.37 17.98 15.98
N LYS A 126 21.59 19.02 16.26
CA LYS A 126 21.52 20.19 15.39
C LYS A 126 22.81 21.01 15.52
N VAL A 127 23.60 21.01 14.44
CA VAL A 127 24.82 21.83 14.34
C VAL A 127 24.49 23.32 14.26
N ARG A 128 23.35 23.63 13.64
CA ARG A 128 22.79 24.99 13.55
C ARG A 128 21.31 24.96 13.91
N MET A 129 20.82 26.08 14.43
CA MET A 129 19.42 26.19 14.82
C MET A 129 18.50 25.83 13.64
N GLY A 130 17.71 24.78 13.80
CA GLY A 130 16.75 24.29 12.82
C GLY A 130 17.30 23.39 11.70
N ASN A 131 18.61 23.15 11.64
CA ASN A 131 19.19 22.24 10.65
C ASN A 131 19.61 20.94 11.32
N SER A 132 19.14 19.83 10.77
CA SER A 132 19.50 18.49 11.23
C SER A 132 19.50 17.50 10.07
N SER A 133 20.13 16.38 10.27
CA SER A 133 20.08 15.24 9.38
C SER A 133 19.90 13.96 10.19
N GLY A 134 19.46 12.90 9.55
CA GLY A 134 19.27 11.64 10.21
C GLY A 134 18.94 10.51 9.23
N TRP A 135 18.59 9.38 9.81
CA TRP A 135 18.15 8.21 9.07
C TRP A 135 16.95 7.57 9.74
N TYR A 136 16.24 6.76 9.02
CA TYR A 136 15.09 6.04 9.52
C TYR A 136 15.03 4.64 8.92
N ALA A 137 14.43 3.74 9.68
CA ALA A 137 14.20 2.38 9.26
C ALA A 137 12.94 1.83 9.94
N GLY A 138 12.28 0.92 9.27
CA GLY A 138 11.10 0.29 9.83
C GLY A 138 10.70 -0.95 9.09
N ALA A 139 9.77 -1.67 9.69
CA ALA A 139 9.16 -2.85 9.11
C ALA A 139 7.66 -2.84 9.38
N VAL A 140 6.90 -3.35 8.43
CA VAL A 140 5.46 -3.46 8.53
C VAL A 140 4.99 -4.78 7.92
N THR A 141 4.01 -5.41 8.57
CA THR A 141 3.25 -6.51 8.03
C THR A 141 1.82 -6.05 7.83
N ASN A 142 1.31 -6.18 6.61
CA ASN A 142 -0.03 -5.75 6.26
C ASN A 142 -0.82 -6.95 5.70
N ARG A 143 -1.95 -7.23 6.32
CA ARG A 143 -2.85 -8.29 5.87
C ARG A 143 -4.03 -7.70 5.14
N PHE A 144 -4.18 -8.10 3.87
CA PHE A 144 -5.29 -7.73 3.02
C PHE A 144 -6.29 -8.88 2.97
N ARG A 145 -7.55 -8.55 3.22
CA ARG A 145 -8.68 -9.46 3.07
C ARG A 145 -9.59 -8.92 1.98
N PHE A 146 -9.65 -9.61 0.86
CA PHE A 146 -10.44 -9.21 -0.28
C PHE A 146 -11.93 -9.47 -0.03
N LYS A 147 -12.76 -8.58 -0.57
CA LYS A 147 -14.22 -8.71 -0.58
C LYS A 147 -14.68 -9.45 -1.83
N ASP A 148 -14.09 -10.59 -2.10
CA ASP A 148 -14.48 -11.52 -3.15
C ASP A 148 -15.28 -12.68 -2.59
N LEU A 149 -15.90 -13.49 -3.46
CA LEU A 149 -16.70 -14.64 -3.03
C LEU A 149 -15.84 -15.70 -2.33
N GLY A 150 -14.63 -15.93 -2.79
CA GLY A 150 -13.70 -16.88 -2.20
C GLY A 150 -13.02 -16.39 -0.93
N LYS A 151 -13.09 -15.09 -0.64
CA LYS A 151 -12.41 -14.42 0.49
C LYS A 151 -10.91 -14.63 0.45
N SER A 152 -10.28 -14.20 -0.63
CA SER A 152 -8.83 -14.20 -0.83
C SER A 152 -8.11 -13.35 0.22
N ARG A 153 -6.86 -13.70 0.47
CA ARG A 153 -6.02 -13.02 1.46
C ARG A 153 -4.60 -12.84 0.92
N GLU A 154 -4.00 -11.70 1.25
CA GLU A 154 -2.59 -11.45 1.01
C GLU A 154 -1.93 -10.93 2.27
N ASP A 155 -0.75 -11.45 2.61
CA ASP A 155 0.11 -10.95 3.66
C ASP A 155 1.35 -10.32 3.04
N GLN A 156 1.54 -9.02 3.25
CA GLN A 156 2.71 -8.27 2.79
C GLN A 156 3.60 -7.93 3.98
N THR A 157 4.88 -8.22 3.88
CA THR A 157 5.89 -7.77 4.85
C THR A 157 6.89 -6.91 4.11
N MET A 158 7.07 -5.67 4.56
CA MET A 158 7.94 -4.69 3.94
C MET A 158 8.92 -4.12 4.94
N ILE A 159 10.18 -3.97 4.52
CA ILE A 159 11.20 -3.21 5.23
C ILE A 159 11.52 -1.96 4.43
N LYS A 160 11.75 -0.86 5.13
CA LYS A 160 12.07 0.43 4.52
C LYS A 160 13.18 1.10 5.31
N ALA A 161 14.15 1.69 4.61
CA ALA A 161 15.23 2.46 5.21
C ALA A 161 15.56 3.69 4.37
N GLY A 162 15.85 4.79 5.01
CA GLY A 162 16.11 6.04 4.33
C GLY A 162 16.90 7.05 5.15
N ILE A 163 17.15 8.18 4.53
CA ILE A 163 17.84 9.32 5.11
C ILE A 163 17.00 10.58 4.95
N PHE A 164 17.18 11.54 5.83
CA PHE A 164 16.50 12.82 5.73
C PHE A 164 17.37 13.99 6.18
N LYS A 165 17.00 15.16 5.70
CA LYS A 165 17.59 16.41 6.13
C LYS A 165 16.49 17.43 6.40
N THR A 166 16.60 18.13 7.53
CA THR A 166 15.74 19.24 7.90
C THR A 166 16.54 20.53 7.83
N MET A 167 15.99 21.54 7.16
CA MET A 167 16.60 22.85 6.99
C MET A 167 15.61 23.91 7.44
N SER A 168 16.10 24.91 8.19
CA SER A 168 15.32 26.08 8.59
C SER A 168 16.03 27.35 8.09
N PRO A 169 15.84 27.73 6.82
CA PRO A 169 16.54 28.87 6.26
C PRO A 169 16.12 30.21 6.87
N LYS A 170 14.93 30.27 7.49
CA LYS A 170 14.44 31.44 8.18
C LYS A 170 13.74 31.03 9.47
N LYS A 171 14.25 31.54 10.60
CA LYS A 171 13.66 31.36 11.91
C LYS A 171 13.81 32.65 12.72
N ASP A 172 12.70 33.25 13.13
CA ASP A 172 12.66 34.45 13.98
C ASP A 172 11.57 34.29 15.07
N TYR A 173 11.34 35.34 15.82
CA TYR A 173 10.34 35.34 16.91
C TYR A 173 8.91 35.06 16.38
N ASN A 174 8.58 35.52 15.14
CA ASN A 174 7.25 35.45 14.58
C ASN A 174 6.98 34.14 13.85
N GLY A 175 8.02 33.37 13.51
CA GLY A 175 7.82 32.10 12.82
C GLY A 175 9.10 31.45 12.34
N ALA A 176 8.94 30.31 11.72
CA ALA A 176 10.04 29.51 11.18
C ALA A 176 9.63 28.85 9.86
N LEU A 177 10.44 29.07 8.84
CA LEU A 177 10.37 28.32 7.59
C LEU A 177 11.14 27.02 7.75
N GLN A 178 10.53 25.89 7.43
CA GLN A 178 11.16 24.58 7.52
C GLN A 178 11.01 23.82 6.21
N TRP A 179 12.10 23.21 5.78
CA TRP A 179 12.13 22.32 4.62
C TRP A 179 12.69 20.97 5.02
N ILE A 180 11.94 19.89 4.78
CA ILE A 180 12.34 18.51 5.06
C ILE A 180 12.42 17.78 3.72
N VAL A 181 13.57 17.14 3.45
CA VAL A 181 13.80 16.24 2.33
C VAL A 181 14.11 14.87 2.88
N ALA A 182 13.40 13.85 2.44
CA ALA A 182 13.60 12.47 2.85
C ALA A 182 13.61 11.55 1.63
N GLY A 183 14.53 10.61 1.60
CA GLY A 183 14.62 9.60 0.56
C GLY A 183 14.82 8.22 1.16
N ASP A 184 14.15 7.20 0.60
CA ASP A 184 14.22 5.84 1.10
C ASP A 184 14.18 4.79 -0.02
N VAL A 185 14.52 3.58 0.38
CA VAL A 185 14.37 2.37 -0.43
C VAL A 185 13.57 1.36 0.37
N PHE A 186 12.85 0.50 -0.33
CA PHE A 186 12.08 -0.55 0.32
C PHE A 186 12.17 -1.87 -0.43
N ALA A 187 11.95 -2.95 0.31
CA ALA A 187 11.81 -4.30 -0.22
C ALA A 187 10.73 -5.05 0.57
N GLY A 188 10.00 -5.90 -0.10
CA GLY A 188 8.91 -6.64 0.51
C GLY A 188 8.79 -8.07 0.00
N ILE A 189 8.20 -8.91 0.84
CA ILE A 189 7.80 -10.27 0.52
C ILE A 189 6.30 -10.35 0.69
N ASN A 190 5.60 -10.91 -0.30
CA ASN A 190 4.16 -10.97 -0.33
C ASN A 190 3.71 -12.42 -0.55
N ASN A 191 2.80 -12.88 0.30
CA ASN A 191 2.19 -14.19 0.21
C ASN A 191 0.71 -14.03 -0.13
N MET A 192 0.32 -14.45 -1.32
CA MET A 192 -1.06 -14.40 -1.80
C MET A 192 -1.70 -15.78 -1.69
N LYS A 193 -2.87 -15.83 -1.09
CA LYS A 193 -3.78 -16.96 -1.12
C LYS A 193 -5.03 -16.54 -1.85
N ARG A 194 -5.05 -16.81 -3.15
CA ARG A 194 -6.19 -16.54 -4.01
C ARG A 194 -7.20 -17.67 -3.86
N LYS A 195 -8.41 -17.32 -3.43
CA LYS A 195 -9.53 -18.24 -3.30
C LYS A 195 -10.62 -17.83 -4.27
N PHE A 196 -11.18 -18.80 -4.96
CA PHE A 196 -12.20 -18.54 -5.96
C PHE A 196 -13.31 -19.58 -5.88
N TRP A 197 -14.53 -19.08 -6.06
CA TRP A 197 -15.73 -19.88 -6.02
C TRP A 197 -16.03 -20.46 -7.39
N VAL A 198 -16.21 -21.78 -7.48
CA VAL A 198 -16.61 -22.47 -8.70
C VAL A 198 -17.82 -23.33 -8.40
N VAL A 199 -18.96 -22.96 -8.98
CA VAL A 199 -20.26 -23.63 -8.85
C VAL A 199 -20.75 -23.67 -7.40
N ASP A 200 -20.28 -24.59 -6.58
CA ASP A 200 -20.73 -24.83 -5.21
C ASP A 200 -19.57 -25.00 -4.22
N ASP A 201 -18.34 -24.80 -4.65
CA ASP A 201 -17.16 -25.08 -3.85
C ASP A 201 -16.08 -23.99 -4.04
N THR A 202 -15.19 -23.87 -3.06
CA THR A 202 -14.08 -22.93 -3.10
C THR A 202 -12.79 -23.65 -3.40
N PHE A 203 -12.05 -23.14 -4.40
CA PHE A 203 -10.73 -23.59 -4.79
C PHE A 203 -9.70 -22.51 -4.47
N GLU A 204 -8.43 -22.88 -4.41
CA GLU A 204 -7.36 -21.95 -4.06
C GLU A 204 -6.13 -22.10 -4.93
N ALA A 205 -5.37 -21.01 -5.05
CA ALA A 205 -4.04 -20.99 -5.58
C ALA A 205 -3.18 -20.04 -4.75
N LYS A 206 -1.91 -20.39 -4.55
CA LYS A 206 -0.99 -19.65 -3.70
C LYS A 206 0.22 -19.18 -4.48
N SER A 207 0.71 -18.00 -4.12
CA SER A 207 1.95 -17.45 -4.66
C SER A 207 2.73 -16.68 -3.60
N THR A 208 4.04 -16.59 -3.82
CA THR A 208 4.95 -15.70 -3.10
C THR A 208 5.65 -14.85 -4.14
N TYR A 209 5.65 -13.54 -3.97
CA TYR A 209 6.35 -12.62 -4.85
C TYR A 209 7.01 -11.49 -4.06
N HIS A 210 7.92 -10.77 -4.72
CA HIS A 210 8.71 -9.72 -4.10
C HIS A 210 8.38 -8.37 -4.70
N THR A 211 8.48 -7.33 -3.86
CA THR A 211 8.36 -5.93 -4.25
C THR A 211 9.60 -5.17 -3.83
N TYR A 212 9.92 -4.12 -4.55
CA TYR A 212 11.02 -3.22 -4.21
C TYR A 212 10.80 -1.86 -4.85
N GLY A 213 11.47 -0.86 -4.34
CA GLY A 213 11.36 0.49 -4.88
C GLY A 213 12.10 1.53 -4.07
N ALA A 214 11.86 2.78 -4.44
CA ALA A 214 12.46 3.94 -3.81
C ALA A 214 11.45 5.10 -3.77
N ALA A 215 11.59 5.98 -2.80
CA ALA A 215 10.73 7.13 -2.66
C ALA A 215 11.52 8.38 -2.26
N LEU A 216 10.99 9.53 -2.65
CA LEU A 216 11.49 10.85 -2.28
C LEU A 216 10.32 11.70 -1.80
N LYS A 217 10.47 12.34 -0.64
CA LYS A 217 9.48 13.25 -0.08
C LYS A 217 10.11 14.61 0.21
N ASN A 218 9.43 15.67 -0.21
CA ASN A 218 9.74 17.05 0.14
C ASN A 218 8.56 17.65 0.88
N GLU A 219 8.82 18.34 1.97
CA GLU A 219 7.81 19.09 2.70
C GLU A 219 8.33 20.48 3.05
N LEU A 220 7.59 21.50 2.65
CA LEU A 220 7.85 22.87 2.99
C LEU A 220 6.74 23.38 3.90
N SER A 221 7.10 23.99 5.02
CA SER A 221 6.14 24.48 6.00
C SER A 221 6.59 25.80 6.60
N TYR A 222 5.62 26.55 7.08
CA TYR A 222 5.87 27.79 7.80
C TYR A 222 5.09 27.80 9.12
N ASP A 223 5.80 27.76 10.25
CA ASP A 223 5.19 27.88 11.57
C ASP A 223 4.99 29.36 11.89
N ILE A 224 3.74 29.81 11.94
CA ILE A 224 3.35 31.18 12.27
C ILE A 224 2.96 31.21 13.75
N ARG A 225 3.68 31.96 14.54
CA ARG A 225 3.33 32.23 15.93
C ARG A 225 2.29 33.35 15.98
N MET A 226 1.03 32.98 16.19
CA MET A 226 -0.07 33.94 16.30
C MET A 226 -0.13 34.60 17.68
N SER A 227 0.21 33.86 18.73
CA SER A 227 0.31 34.30 20.11
C SER A 227 1.29 33.40 20.87
N GLU A 228 1.51 33.65 22.17
CA GLU A 228 2.38 32.78 22.99
C GLU A 228 1.94 31.33 23.05
N ARG A 229 0.65 31.04 22.81
CA ARG A 229 0.04 29.73 22.94
C ARG A 229 -0.53 29.18 21.66
N THR A 230 -0.62 30.00 20.62
CA THR A 230 -1.32 29.66 19.39
C THR A 230 -0.38 29.69 18.20
N HIS A 231 -0.32 28.57 17.47
CA HIS A 231 0.48 28.44 16.27
C HIS A 231 -0.37 27.99 15.10
N LEU A 232 -0.09 28.53 13.92
CA LEU A 232 -0.67 28.13 12.65
C LEU A 232 0.47 27.70 11.71
N ARG A 233 0.34 26.51 11.13
CA ARG A 233 1.38 25.95 10.25
C ARG A 233 0.78 25.54 8.89
N PRO A 234 0.80 26.41 7.89
CA PRO A 234 0.55 26.00 6.51
C PRO A 234 1.73 25.15 6.00
N PHE A 235 1.43 24.14 5.18
CA PHE A 235 2.45 23.29 4.60
C PHE A 235 2.06 22.81 3.20
N GLY A 236 3.08 22.49 2.41
CA GLY A 236 2.95 21.79 1.13
C GLY A 236 3.98 20.67 1.08
N ALA A 237 3.58 19.53 0.59
CA ALA A 237 4.44 18.36 0.45
C ALA A 237 4.26 17.70 -0.91
N LEU A 238 5.32 17.08 -1.41
CA LEU A 238 5.31 16.26 -2.62
C LEU A 238 6.04 14.96 -2.33
N LYS A 239 5.36 13.84 -2.53
CA LYS A 239 5.93 12.51 -2.42
C LYS A 239 5.94 11.85 -3.79
N MET A 240 7.10 11.34 -4.20
CA MET A 240 7.28 10.55 -5.41
C MET A 240 7.77 9.16 -5.00
N GLU A 241 7.15 8.11 -5.51
CA GLU A 241 7.52 6.73 -5.23
C GLU A 241 7.52 5.92 -6.52
N TYR A 242 8.62 5.23 -6.75
CA TYR A 242 8.73 4.19 -7.76
C TYR A 242 8.73 2.83 -7.07
N GLY A 243 7.90 1.92 -7.55
CA GLY A 243 7.86 0.55 -7.06
C GLY A 243 7.71 -0.44 -8.20
N ARG A 244 8.12 -1.68 -7.95
CA ARG A 244 8.01 -2.78 -8.87
C ARG A 244 7.77 -4.09 -8.12
N PHE A 245 6.96 -4.96 -8.69
CA PHE A 245 6.89 -6.36 -8.30
C PHE A 245 7.49 -7.24 -9.39
N ASN A 246 8.15 -8.32 -9.01
CA ASN A 246 8.68 -9.31 -9.94
C ASN A 246 7.56 -10.24 -10.45
N ASP A 247 7.86 -11.10 -11.40
CA ASP A 247 6.89 -12.07 -11.93
C ASP A 247 6.27 -12.88 -10.79
N VAL A 248 4.94 -12.94 -10.78
CA VAL A 248 4.16 -13.72 -9.83
C VAL A 248 3.82 -15.05 -10.47
N LYS A 249 4.28 -16.15 -9.87
CA LYS A 249 3.97 -17.50 -10.31
C LYS A 249 3.26 -18.24 -9.19
N GLU A 250 1.99 -18.52 -9.37
CA GLU A 250 1.26 -19.38 -8.45
C GLU A 250 1.88 -20.77 -8.49
N ASN A 251 2.41 -21.22 -7.37
CA ASN A 251 3.24 -22.43 -7.29
C ASN A 251 2.50 -23.63 -6.66
N SER A 252 1.31 -23.41 -6.14
CA SER A 252 0.45 -24.45 -5.60
C SER A 252 -1.02 -24.10 -5.79
N GLY A 253 -1.87 -25.14 -5.73
CA GLY A 253 -3.32 -24.98 -5.89
C GLY A 253 -3.83 -25.32 -7.29
N GLN A 254 -5.05 -24.84 -7.59
CA GLN A 254 -5.81 -25.15 -8.78
C GLN A 254 -5.86 -23.95 -9.74
N VAL A 255 -5.88 -24.19 -11.05
CA VAL A 255 -5.90 -23.15 -12.08
C VAL A 255 -4.90 -22.04 -11.77
N ARG A 256 -3.64 -22.42 -11.71
CA ARG A 256 -2.54 -21.51 -11.34
C ARG A 256 -2.32 -20.46 -12.41
N LEU A 257 -2.16 -19.22 -11.95
CA LEU A 257 -1.88 -18.08 -12.79
C LEU A 257 -0.40 -17.69 -12.74
N GLN A 258 0.04 -17.02 -13.77
CA GLN A 258 1.31 -16.31 -13.81
C GLN A 258 1.03 -14.86 -14.18
N VAL A 259 1.51 -13.94 -13.35
CA VAL A 259 1.38 -12.50 -13.57
C VAL A 259 2.74 -11.93 -13.91
N LYS A 260 2.84 -11.22 -15.03
CA LYS A 260 4.07 -10.56 -15.43
C LYS A 260 4.42 -9.43 -14.47
N GLY A 261 5.68 -9.34 -14.05
CA GLY A 261 6.19 -8.25 -13.26
C GLY A 261 5.89 -6.89 -13.89
N ASN A 262 5.54 -5.93 -13.06
CA ASN A 262 5.17 -4.58 -13.49
C ASN A 262 5.58 -3.57 -12.43
N ASP A 263 5.59 -2.30 -12.82
CA ASP A 263 5.96 -1.20 -11.97
C ASP A 263 4.81 -0.20 -11.77
N TYR A 264 5.06 0.76 -10.90
CA TYR A 264 4.20 1.92 -10.72
C TYR A 264 5.04 3.15 -10.38
N PHE A 265 4.48 4.29 -10.64
CA PHE A 265 5.03 5.58 -10.22
C PHE A 265 3.92 6.38 -9.54
N SER A 266 4.11 6.65 -8.25
CA SER A 266 3.17 7.43 -7.45
C SER A 266 3.69 8.84 -7.27
N VAL A 267 2.83 9.82 -7.51
CA VAL A 267 3.11 11.24 -7.24
C VAL A 267 1.95 11.79 -6.43
N LYS A 268 2.22 12.17 -5.18
CA LYS A 268 1.21 12.66 -4.24
C LYS A 268 1.54 14.06 -3.76
N PRO A 269 1.00 15.11 -4.38
CA PRO A 269 1.01 16.43 -3.78
C PRO A 269 0.04 16.50 -2.61
N GLU A 270 0.45 17.18 -1.56
CA GLU A 270 -0.36 17.44 -0.37
C GLU A 270 -0.23 18.91 0.01
N THR A 271 -1.31 19.52 0.41
CA THR A 271 -1.33 20.87 0.96
C THR A 271 -2.27 20.92 2.15
N GLY A 272 -1.92 21.68 3.15
CA GLY A 272 -2.74 21.73 4.35
C GLY A 272 -2.35 22.83 5.30
N VAL A 273 -3.12 22.91 6.37
CA VAL A 273 -2.93 23.84 7.48
C VAL A 273 -3.09 23.09 8.77
N GLU A 274 -2.15 23.29 9.69
CA GLU A 274 -2.21 22.75 11.04
C GLU A 274 -2.36 23.90 12.04
N PHE A 275 -3.22 23.71 13.02
CA PHE A 275 -3.43 24.63 14.12
C PHE A 275 -3.02 23.95 15.42
N LYS A 276 -2.36 24.69 16.32
CA LYS A 276 -1.91 24.20 17.61
C LYS A 276 -2.17 25.23 18.70
N TYR A 277 -2.80 24.80 19.78
CA TYR A 277 -2.98 25.56 21.00
C TYR A 277 -2.35 24.84 22.16
N VAL A 278 -1.50 25.53 22.92
CA VAL A 278 -0.80 24.98 24.10
C VAL A 278 -1.27 25.68 25.34
N GLN A 279 -1.90 24.96 26.28
CA GLN A 279 -2.33 25.44 27.56
C GLN A 279 -1.45 24.88 28.67
N PRO A 280 -0.68 25.73 29.38
CA PRO A 280 0.02 25.29 30.60
C PRO A 280 -0.97 24.90 31.70
N LEU A 281 -0.83 23.71 32.27
CA LEU A 281 -1.68 23.22 33.37
C LEU A 281 -0.94 23.27 34.71
N ALA A 282 0.36 22.94 34.71
CA ALA A 282 1.24 22.93 35.89
C ALA A 282 2.68 23.09 35.44
N VAL A 283 3.62 23.20 36.39
CA VAL A 283 5.06 23.21 36.10
C VAL A 283 5.42 21.96 35.29
N LYS A 284 5.96 22.13 34.08
CA LYS A 284 6.34 21.08 33.15
C LYS A 284 5.16 20.24 32.54
N THR A 285 3.92 20.68 32.76
CA THR A 285 2.74 20.00 32.21
C THR A 285 1.97 20.96 31.33
N ASN A 286 1.79 20.58 30.04
CA ASN A 286 1.04 21.34 29.06
C ASN A 286 -0.07 20.47 28.45
N LEU A 287 -1.24 21.06 28.22
CA LEU A 287 -2.28 20.50 27.37
C LEU A 287 -2.11 21.08 25.96
N THR A 288 -1.92 20.23 24.97
CA THR A 288 -1.80 20.65 23.57
C THR A 288 -3.01 20.16 22.78
N VAL A 289 -3.68 21.09 22.11
CA VAL A 289 -4.78 20.78 21.20
C VAL A 289 -4.31 21.11 19.78
N GLY A 290 -4.36 20.12 18.90
CA GLY A 290 -3.98 20.26 17.50
C GLY A 290 -5.14 19.91 16.56
N LEU A 291 -5.28 20.68 15.49
CA LEU A 291 -6.21 20.44 14.41
C LEU A 291 -5.46 20.49 13.09
N THR A 292 -5.71 19.53 12.21
CA THR A 292 -5.10 19.49 10.88
C THR A 292 -6.18 19.38 9.82
N ALA A 293 -6.12 20.24 8.81
CA ALA A 293 -6.91 20.11 7.59
C ALA A 293 -5.94 20.03 6.40
N ALA A 294 -6.00 18.93 5.65
CA ALA A 294 -5.09 18.67 4.55
C ALA A 294 -5.83 18.04 3.36
N TYR A 295 -5.31 18.30 2.16
CA TYR A 295 -5.77 17.69 0.92
C TYR A 295 -4.58 17.01 0.23
N GLU A 296 -4.75 15.73 -0.08
CA GLU A 296 -3.78 14.92 -0.82
C GLU A 296 -4.45 14.37 -2.07
N ASN A 297 -3.71 14.33 -3.19
CA ASN A 297 -4.18 13.77 -4.44
C ASN A 297 -3.10 12.87 -5.06
N GLU A 298 -3.51 11.79 -5.70
CA GLU A 298 -2.63 10.92 -6.50
C GLU A 298 -2.70 11.34 -7.97
N ILE A 299 -1.61 11.84 -8.52
CA ILE A 299 -1.51 12.23 -9.94
C ILE A 299 -0.57 11.33 -10.75
N GLY A 300 0.06 10.34 -10.12
CA GLY A 300 0.89 9.34 -10.77
C GLY A 300 0.09 8.15 -11.30
N LYS A 301 0.80 7.10 -11.70
CA LYS A 301 0.22 5.84 -12.19
C LYS A 301 0.43 4.71 -11.19
N LEU A 302 -0.53 4.49 -10.29
CA LEU A 302 -0.55 3.34 -9.39
C LEU A 302 -1.11 2.07 -10.04
N GLN A 303 -1.83 2.21 -11.15
CA GLN A 303 -2.41 1.09 -11.87
C GLN A 303 -1.92 1.11 -13.31
N ASN A 304 -0.97 0.21 -13.59
CA ASN A 304 -0.46 -0.04 -14.94
C ASN A 304 -0.94 -1.41 -15.40
N GLY A 305 -2.11 -1.60 -15.86
CA GLY A 305 -2.71 -2.86 -16.31
C GLY A 305 -1.80 -4.10 -16.23
N ASN A 306 -2.04 -4.98 -15.27
CA ASN A 306 -1.24 -6.19 -15.09
C ASN A 306 -1.67 -7.28 -16.06
N GLN A 307 -0.70 -8.03 -16.59
CA GLN A 307 -0.94 -9.15 -17.51
C GLN A 307 -0.82 -10.47 -16.76
N ALA A 308 -1.85 -11.29 -16.84
CA ALA A 308 -1.90 -12.61 -16.23
C ALA A 308 -2.22 -13.68 -17.27
N ARG A 309 -1.71 -14.89 -17.06
CA ARG A 309 -2.01 -16.06 -17.87
C ARG A 309 -2.12 -17.31 -17.01
N VAL A 310 -2.85 -18.31 -17.52
CA VAL A 310 -2.91 -19.63 -16.88
C VAL A 310 -1.58 -20.36 -17.07
N ARG A 311 -1.07 -20.96 -16.02
CA ARG A 311 0.14 -21.79 -16.05
C ARG A 311 -0.21 -23.22 -16.51
N TYR A 312 0.62 -23.75 -17.38
CA TYR A 312 0.47 -25.10 -17.91
C TYR A 312 1.27 -26.14 -17.13
N THR A 313 2.33 -25.73 -16.46
CA THR A 313 3.28 -26.59 -15.71
C THR A 313 3.45 -26.13 -14.27
#